data_f97fa1c021bbca5de6ee16a1e2d1e8f6
#
_entry.id   f97fa1c021bbca5de6ee16a1e2d1e8f6
#
_cell.length_a   1.000
_cell.length_b   1.000
_cell.length_c   1.000
_cell.angle_alpha   90.00
_cell.angle_beta   90.00
_cell.angle_gamma   90.00
#
_symmetry.space_group_name_H-M   'P 1'
#
loop_
_entity.id
_entity.type
_entity.pdbx_description
1 polymer ?
#
loop_
_entity_poly.entity_id
_entity_poly.type
_entity_poly.pdbx_seq_one_letter_code
_entity_poly.pdbx_strand_id
1 'polypeptide(L)'
;MLFRSDQAALGLGLVVVPLYTQDRCDNVAYILNDADCKVLLFGTREQWLAFADVREHLGCLKRILALEDGPPDAAEPRLRAVSEWLPDDGGGTRHVPGDPGVLATIVYTSGTTGRPKGVMLSHRNILTNADACIKTVQVDAHDVLLSFLPLSHMFERTCGYYLAVMCGATTVYARSVQQLGEDLQSVRPTKLISVPRIYERIYGALKSRLDAGPALQKKIFEYAVNVGWARFEH
;
A
#
# COMPACT_ATOMS: atom_id res chain seq x y z
N MET A 1 1.83 10.33 1.02
CA MET A 1 0.66 11.14 0.59
C MET A 1 -0.55 10.32 0.18
N LEU A 2 -0.40 9.15 -0.45
CA LEU A 2 -1.52 8.23 -0.79
C LEU A 2 -2.45 7.92 0.40
N PHE A 3 -1.89 7.71 1.58
CA PHE A 3 -2.63 7.52 2.83
C PHE A 3 -3.65 8.66 3.11
N ARG A 4 -3.21 9.94 3.02
CA ARG A 4 -4.09 11.08 3.30
C ARG A 4 -5.23 11.17 2.28
N SER A 5 -4.93 10.94 1.01
CA SER A 5 -5.92 10.98 -0.06
C SER A 5 -6.93 9.84 0.08
N ASP A 6 -6.48 8.64 0.48
CA ASP A 6 -7.34 7.50 0.74
C ASP A 6 -8.34 7.79 1.86
N GLN A 7 -7.85 8.28 3.02
CA GLN A 7 -8.73 8.64 4.14
C GLN A 7 -9.66 9.80 3.81
N ALA A 8 -9.17 10.81 3.09
CA ALA A 8 -10.01 11.91 2.65
C ALA A 8 -11.14 11.43 1.73
N ALA A 9 -10.82 10.58 0.76
CA ALA A 9 -11.81 10.01 -0.15
C ALA A 9 -12.86 9.17 0.60
N LEU A 10 -12.43 8.28 1.48
CA LEU A 10 -13.33 7.46 2.31
C LEU A 10 -14.20 8.32 3.23
N GLY A 11 -13.62 9.36 3.85
CA GLY A 11 -14.35 10.29 4.72
C GLY A 11 -15.39 11.15 3.97
N LEU A 12 -15.22 11.33 2.67
CA LEU A 12 -16.18 11.98 1.78
C LEU A 12 -17.22 11.00 1.18
N GLY A 13 -17.16 9.73 1.54
CA GLY A 13 -18.04 8.69 0.98
C GLY A 13 -17.71 8.29 -0.45
N LEU A 14 -16.48 8.56 -0.92
CA LEU A 14 -16.01 8.15 -2.24
C LEU A 14 -15.50 6.71 -2.21
N VAL A 15 -15.65 6.01 -3.33
CA VAL A 15 -15.11 4.66 -3.52
C VAL A 15 -13.66 4.75 -4.01
N VAL A 16 -12.74 4.14 -3.26
CA VAL A 16 -11.31 4.15 -3.59
C VAL A 16 -10.94 2.92 -4.42
N VAL A 17 -10.25 3.13 -5.53
CA VAL A 17 -9.69 2.06 -6.38
C VAL A 17 -8.16 2.15 -6.29
N PRO A 18 -7.50 1.34 -5.44
CA PRO A 18 -6.06 1.38 -5.31
C PRO A 18 -5.40 0.73 -6.52
N LEU A 19 -4.49 1.46 -7.16
CA LEU A 19 -3.74 1.00 -8.32
C LEU A 19 -2.32 0.60 -7.94
N TYR A 20 -1.77 -0.42 -8.60
CA TYR A 20 -0.38 -0.78 -8.45
C TYR A 20 0.49 0.14 -9.32
N THR A 21 1.45 0.83 -8.70
CA THR A 21 2.25 1.87 -9.36
C THR A 21 3.18 1.35 -10.46
N GLN A 22 3.43 0.06 -10.50
CA GLN A 22 4.26 -0.61 -11.51
C GLN A 22 3.43 -1.48 -12.48
N ASP A 23 2.10 -1.33 -12.46
CA ASP A 23 1.25 -2.03 -13.40
C ASP A 23 1.36 -1.43 -14.81
N ARG A 24 1.02 -2.22 -15.80
CA ARG A 24 1.00 -1.78 -17.19
C ARG A 24 -0.11 -0.74 -17.40
N CYS A 25 0.18 0.28 -18.18
CA CYS A 25 -0.78 1.38 -18.40
C CYS A 25 -2.09 0.92 -19.06
N ASP A 26 -2.06 -0.11 -19.90
CA ASP A 26 -3.26 -0.73 -20.49
C ASP A 26 -4.14 -1.41 -19.42
N ASN A 27 -3.55 -2.09 -18.44
CA ASN A 27 -4.28 -2.65 -17.31
C ASN A 27 -4.90 -1.55 -16.45
N VAL A 28 -4.13 -0.50 -16.16
CA VAL A 28 -4.63 0.64 -15.37
C VAL A 28 -5.77 1.32 -16.10
N ALA A 29 -5.66 1.58 -17.39
CA ALA A 29 -6.73 2.16 -18.21
C ALA A 29 -7.99 1.27 -18.20
N TYR A 30 -7.82 -0.05 -18.31
CA TYR A 30 -8.93 -0.99 -18.17
C TYR A 30 -9.60 -0.87 -16.79
N ILE A 31 -8.83 -0.88 -15.69
CA ILE A 31 -9.36 -0.76 -14.32
C ILE A 31 -10.13 0.55 -14.14
N LEU A 32 -9.58 1.67 -14.62
CA LEU A 32 -10.22 2.98 -14.52
C LEU A 32 -11.58 3.02 -15.21
N ASN A 33 -11.68 2.40 -16.38
CA ASN A 33 -12.93 2.34 -17.14
C ASN A 33 -13.92 1.34 -16.52
N ASP A 34 -13.48 0.14 -16.13
CA ASP A 34 -14.32 -0.90 -15.55
C ASP A 34 -14.96 -0.45 -14.22
N ALA A 35 -14.20 0.28 -13.41
CA ALA A 35 -14.68 0.88 -12.16
C ALA A 35 -15.36 2.25 -12.34
N ASP A 36 -15.45 2.76 -13.55
CA ASP A 36 -16.00 4.10 -13.89
C ASP A 36 -15.38 5.22 -13.04
N CYS A 37 -14.06 5.18 -12.86
CA CYS A 37 -13.34 6.15 -12.05
C CYS A 37 -13.49 7.57 -12.59
N LYS A 38 -13.76 8.53 -11.70
CA LYS A 38 -13.95 9.96 -12.09
C LYS A 38 -12.71 10.81 -11.81
N VAL A 39 -11.88 10.37 -10.85
CA VAL A 39 -10.67 11.09 -10.46
C VAL A 39 -9.50 10.09 -10.44
N LEU A 40 -8.40 10.45 -11.08
CA LEU A 40 -7.13 9.74 -10.98
C LEU A 40 -6.15 10.60 -10.18
N LEU A 41 -5.55 10.03 -9.14
CA LEU A 41 -4.46 10.64 -8.37
C LEU A 41 -3.20 9.81 -8.57
N PHE A 42 -2.10 10.44 -8.96
CA PHE A 42 -0.81 9.79 -9.16
C PHE A 42 0.35 10.60 -8.53
N GLY A 43 1.51 9.97 -8.36
CA GLY A 43 2.65 10.57 -7.67
C GLY A 43 3.45 11.52 -8.54
N THR A 44 4.09 10.99 -9.58
CA THR A 44 5.10 11.70 -10.36
C THR A 44 4.67 11.93 -11.80
N ARG A 45 5.31 12.90 -12.43
CA ARG A 45 5.05 13.25 -13.84
C ARG A 45 5.45 12.10 -14.79
N GLU A 46 6.47 11.33 -14.47
CA GLU A 46 6.86 10.15 -15.26
C GLU A 46 5.73 9.13 -15.32
N GLN A 47 5.00 8.94 -14.21
CA GLN A 47 3.82 8.07 -14.20
C GLN A 47 2.76 8.55 -15.19
N TRP A 48 2.53 9.86 -15.28
CA TRP A 48 1.61 10.43 -16.26
C TRP A 48 2.09 10.27 -17.71
N LEU A 49 3.38 10.50 -17.96
CA LEU A 49 3.97 10.32 -19.28
C LEU A 49 3.88 8.89 -19.79
N ALA A 50 3.95 7.91 -18.89
CA ALA A 50 3.80 6.49 -19.24
C ALA A 50 2.40 6.17 -19.81
N PHE A 51 1.39 6.97 -19.54
CA PHE A 51 0.04 6.81 -20.12
C PHE A 51 -0.11 7.34 -21.55
N ALA A 52 0.94 7.84 -22.20
CA ALA A 52 0.87 8.50 -23.50
C ALA A 52 0.04 7.71 -24.53
N ASP A 53 0.29 6.39 -24.64
CA ASP A 53 -0.33 5.51 -25.64
C ASP A 53 -1.77 5.08 -25.29
N VAL A 54 -2.25 5.35 -24.08
CA VAL A 54 -3.58 4.92 -23.59
C VAL A 54 -4.47 6.09 -23.16
N ARG A 55 -4.02 7.35 -23.35
CA ARG A 55 -4.76 8.56 -22.93
C ARG A 55 -6.14 8.65 -23.52
N GLU A 56 -6.33 8.23 -24.77
CA GLU A 56 -7.62 8.20 -25.45
C GLU A 56 -8.63 7.27 -24.75
N HIS A 57 -8.14 6.27 -24.02
CA HIS A 57 -8.97 5.33 -23.25
C HIS A 57 -9.32 5.84 -21.84
N LEU A 58 -8.89 7.04 -21.45
CA LEU A 58 -9.17 7.64 -20.13
C LEU A 58 -10.37 8.58 -20.13
N GLY A 59 -11.35 8.33 -20.99
CA GLY A 59 -12.55 9.17 -21.16
C GLY A 59 -13.49 9.19 -19.93
N CYS A 60 -13.43 8.16 -19.06
CA CYS A 60 -14.20 8.10 -17.81
C CYS A 60 -13.79 9.18 -16.80
N LEU A 61 -12.52 9.63 -16.85
CA LEU A 61 -11.95 10.57 -15.89
C LEU A 61 -12.48 12.01 -16.14
N LYS A 62 -12.89 12.65 -15.04
CA LYS A 62 -13.25 14.08 -15.03
C LYS A 62 -12.12 14.96 -14.51
N ARG A 63 -11.23 14.42 -13.68
CA ARG A 63 -10.07 15.09 -13.08
C ARG A 63 -8.88 14.14 -12.99
N ILE A 64 -7.70 14.71 -13.21
CA ILE A 64 -6.43 14.02 -13.11
C ILE A 64 -5.55 14.89 -12.22
N LEU A 65 -5.11 14.35 -11.08
CA LEU A 65 -4.40 15.08 -10.03
C LEU A 65 -2.99 14.52 -9.86
N ALA A 66 -1.99 15.38 -9.98
CA ALA A 66 -0.59 15.06 -9.72
C ALA A 66 -0.20 15.52 -8.31
N LEU A 67 0.52 14.65 -7.55
CA LEU A 67 1.10 15.02 -6.26
C LEU A 67 2.34 15.89 -6.41
N GLU A 68 3.05 15.75 -7.52
CA GLU A 68 4.21 16.54 -7.88
C GLU A 68 3.76 17.81 -8.64
N ASP A 69 4.32 18.94 -8.21
CA ASP A 69 4.10 20.20 -8.91
C ASP A 69 4.81 20.18 -10.27
N GLY A 70 4.22 20.84 -11.25
CA GLY A 70 4.80 20.92 -12.58
C GLY A 70 3.98 21.78 -13.52
N PRO A 71 4.53 22.15 -14.69
CA PRO A 71 3.80 22.97 -15.65
C PRO A 71 2.56 22.24 -16.15
N PRO A 72 1.48 22.99 -16.47
CA PRO A 72 0.28 22.44 -17.07
C PRO A 72 0.63 21.63 -18.34
N ASP A 73 -0.06 20.50 -18.52
CA ASP A 73 -0.03 19.78 -19.80
C ASP A 73 -1.11 20.37 -20.70
N ALA A 74 -0.71 21.17 -21.70
CA ALA A 74 -1.64 21.80 -22.62
C ALA A 74 -2.49 20.79 -23.39
N ALA A 75 -2.01 19.56 -23.57
CA ALA A 75 -2.73 18.48 -24.23
C ALA A 75 -3.75 17.79 -23.30
N GLU A 76 -3.69 18.05 -21.97
CA GLU A 76 -4.58 17.42 -20.99
C GLU A 76 -5.15 18.46 -19.99
N PRO A 77 -6.21 19.17 -20.37
CA PRO A 77 -6.77 20.23 -19.53
C PRO A 77 -7.39 19.75 -18.21
N ARG A 78 -7.62 18.43 -18.05
CA ARG A 78 -8.12 17.84 -16.80
C ARG A 78 -7.02 17.66 -15.76
N LEU A 79 -5.72 17.73 -16.16
CA LEU A 79 -4.58 17.57 -15.28
C LEU A 79 -4.33 18.85 -14.48
N ARG A 80 -4.18 18.69 -13.15
CA ARG A 80 -3.83 19.75 -12.21
C ARG A 80 -2.85 19.20 -11.16
N ALA A 81 -1.98 20.03 -10.65
CA ALA A 81 -1.26 19.72 -9.42
C ALA A 81 -2.25 19.76 -8.23
N VAL A 82 -2.04 18.90 -7.24
CA VAL A 82 -2.87 18.88 -6.02
C VAL A 82 -2.76 20.21 -5.28
N SER A 83 -1.57 20.83 -5.25
CA SER A 83 -1.32 22.16 -4.67
C SER A 83 -2.18 23.27 -5.30
N GLU A 84 -2.38 23.21 -6.60
CA GLU A 84 -3.23 24.17 -7.34
C GLU A 84 -4.73 23.89 -7.19
N TRP A 85 -5.09 22.67 -6.82
CA TRP A 85 -6.48 22.22 -6.73
C TRP A 85 -7.06 22.37 -5.34
N LEU A 86 -6.22 22.25 -4.30
CA LEU A 86 -6.64 22.45 -2.91
C LEU A 86 -6.79 23.95 -2.62
N PRO A 87 -7.84 24.34 -1.87
CA PRO A 87 -7.99 25.73 -1.43
C PRO A 87 -6.91 26.10 -0.41
N ASP A 88 -6.41 27.32 -0.48
CA ASP A 88 -5.33 27.84 0.41
C ASP A 88 -5.78 27.92 1.88
N ASP A 89 -7.05 28.13 2.13
CA ASP A 89 -7.65 28.25 3.47
C ASP A 89 -7.92 26.94 4.19
N GLY A 90 -7.58 25.84 3.50
CA GLY A 90 -7.75 24.50 4.05
C GLY A 90 -9.20 24.05 4.24
N GLY A 91 -10.19 24.80 3.77
CA GLY A 91 -11.64 24.61 3.83
C GLY A 91 -12.12 23.51 4.78
N GLY A 92 -13.08 23.78 5.64
CA GLY A 92 -13.51 22.84 6.68
C GLY A 92 -13.77 21.41 6.16
N THR A 93 -13.17 20.42 6.77
CA THR A 93 -13.40 19.01 6.43
C THR A 93 -14.86 18.65 6.72
N ARG A 94 -15.58 18.26 5.67
CA ARG A 94 -16.94 17.76 5.82
C ARG A 94 -16.88 16.24 5.95
N HIS A 95 -16.99 15.74 7.17
CA HIS A 95 -17.24 14.32 7.39
C HIS A 95 -18.67 13.99 6.98
N VAL A 96 -18.83 12.98 6.14
CA VAL A 96 -20.14 12.42 5.77
C VAL A 96 -20.34 11.15 6.58
N PRO A 97 -21.21 11.16 7.60
CA PRO A 97 -21.58 9.92 8.30
C PRO A 97 -22.18 8.94 7.31
N GLY A 98 -21.64 7.73 7.22
CA GLY A 98 -22.08 6.73 6.28
C GLY A 98 -22.53 5.43 6.94
N ASP A 99 -23.37 4.67 6.25
CA ASP A 99 -23.66 3.28 6.60
C ASP A 99 -22.38 2.45 6.36
N PRO A 100 -21.90 1.68 7.35
CA PRO A 100 -20.77 0.77 7.16
C PRO A 100 -20.97 -0.26 6.04
N GLY A 101 -22.22 -0.53 5.64
CA GLY A 101 -22.56 -1.44 4.55
C GLY A 101 -22.30 -0.90 3.15
N VAL A 102 -22.07 0.43 2.99
CA VAL A 102 -21.81 1.00 1.66
C VAL A 102 -20.42 0.61 1.15
N LEU A 103 -20.26 0.64 -0.17
CA LEU A 103 -19.01 0.35 -0.86
C LEU A 103 -17.94 1.36 -0.48
N ALA A 104 -16.78 0.86 -0.02
CA ALA A 104 -15.63 1.67 0.35
C ALA A 104 -14.51 1.61 -0.69
N THR A 105 -14.26 0.42 -1.24
CA THR A 105 -13.13 0.23 -2.16
C THR A 105 -13.42 -0.90 -3.15
N ILE A 106 -12.83 -0.80 -4.33
CA ILE A 106 -12.79 -1.87 -5.32
C ILE A 106 -11.33 -2.24 -5.53
N VAL A 107 -10.93 -3.45 -5.12
CA VAL A 107 -9.54 -3.93 -5.22
C VAL A 107 -9.43 -4.91 -6.37
N TYR A 108 -8.59 -4.58 -7.36
CA TYR A 108 -8.39 -5.43 -8.52
C TYR A 108 -7.35 -6.52 -8.23
N THR A 109 -7.69 -7.73 -8.60
CA THR A 109 -6.82 -8.91 -8.49
C THR A 109 -6.56 -9.49 -9.88
N SER A 110 -5.41 -10.14 -10.07
CA SER A 110 -5.12 -10.88 -11.31
C SER A 110 -6.12 -12.03 -11.46
N GLY A 111 -7.06 -11.88 -12.38
CA GLY A 111 -8.02 -12.94 -12.69
C GLY A 111 -7.35 -14.13 -13.37
N THR A 112 -7.87 -15.33 -13.13
CA THR A 112 -7.44 -16.56 -13.82
C THR A 112 -7.67 -16.53 -15.35
N THR A 113 -8.48 -15.58 -15.83
CA THR A 113 -8.88 -15.40 -17.22
C THR A 113 -8.12 -14.29 -17.96
N GLY A 114 -7.06 -13.74 -17.38
CA GLY A 114 -6.16 -12.77 -18.01
C GLY A 114 -6.53 -11.29 -17.78
N ARG A 115 -7.79 -10.93 -17.49
CA ARG A 115 -8.18 -9.56 -17.12
C ARG A 115 -8.36 -9.41 -15.61
N PRO A 116 -7.91 -8.28 -15.01
CA PRO A 116 -8.14 -8.00 -13.60
C PRO A 116 -9.64 -8.02 -13.26
N LYS A 117 -9.96 -8.52 -12.05
CA LYS A 117 -11.34 -8.53 -11.50
C LYS A 117 -11.41 -7.64 -10.28
N GLY A 118 -12.40 -6.75 -10.23
CA GLY A 118 -12.64 -5.84 -9.12
C GLY A 118 -13.41 -6.51 -7.98
N VAL A 119 -12.78 -6.65 -6.82
CA VAL A 119 -13.43 -7.13 -5.59
C VAL A 119 -14.00 -5.93 -4.85
N MET A 120 -15.31 -5.88 -4.70
CA MET A 120 -16.05 -4.83 -4.02
C MET A 120 -16.06 -5.07 -2.52
N LEU A 121 -15.58 -4.12 -1.73
CA LEU A 121 -15.53 -4.22 -0.27
C LEU A 121 -16.22 -3.02 0.37
N SER A 122 -17.14 -3.29 1.31
CA SER A 122 -17.75 -2.27 2.14
C SER A 122 -16.82 -1.82 3.27
N HIS A 123 -17.12 -0.69 3.90
CA HIS A 123 -16.45 -0.28 5.14
C HIS A 123 -16.54 -1.37 6.21
N ARG A 124 -17.68 -2.05 6.33
CA ARG A 124 -17.88 -3.15 7.28
C ARG A 124 -16.92 -4.32 7.02
N ASN A 125 -16.72 -4.71 5.75
CA ASN A 125 -15.77 -5.79 5.42
C ASN A 125 -14.36 -5.46 5.90
N ILE A 126 -13.89 -4.23 5.65
CA ILE A 126 -12.57 -3.76 6.05
C ILE A 126 -12.43 -3.73 7.57
N LEU A 127 -13.37 -3.07 8.26
CA LEU A 127 -13.32 -2.88 9.71
C LEU A 127 -13.41 -4.21 10.46
N THR A 128 -14.31 -5.11 10.04
CA THR A 128 -14.45 -6.43 10.68
C THR A 128 -13.19 -7.27 10.54
N ASN A 129 -12.56 -7.24 9.37
CA ASN A 129 -11.31 -7.99 9.16
C ASN A 129 -10.16 -7.39 9.96
N ALA A 130 -10.01 -6.07 9.97
CA ALA A 130 -8.98 -5.39 10.77
C ALA A 130 -9.17 -5.65 12.28
N ASP A 131 -10.40 -5.60 12.80
CA ASP A 131 -10.73 -5.92 14.19
C ASP A 131 -10.37 -7.38 14.55
N ALA A 132 -10.67 -8.33 13.67
CA ALA A 132 -10.27 -9.72 13.85
C ALA A 132 -8.75 -9.90 13.90
N CYS A 133 -8.01 -9.18 13.04
CA CYS A 133 -6.55 -9.19 13.06
C CYS A 133 -5.98 -8.60 14.37
N ILE A 134 -6.55 -7.49 14.86
CA ILE A 134 -6.14 -6.86 16.13
C ILE A 134 -6.26 -7.85 17.29
N LYS A 135 -7.39 -8.55 17.39
CA LYS A 135 -7.65 -9.54 18.43
C LYS A 135 -6.70 -10.73 18.38
N THR A 136 -6.23 -11.09 17.19
CA THR A 136 -5.32 -12.23 16.98
C THR A 136 -3.87 -11.86 17.22
N VAL A 137 -3.43 -10.70 16.75
CA VAL A 137 -1.99 -10.32 16.74
C VAL A 137 -1.61 -9.40 17.90
N GLN A 138 -2.59 -8.87 18.64
CA GLN A 138 -2.39 -7.96 19.79
C GLN A 138 -1.51 -6.76 19.42
N VAL A 139 -2.02 -5.91 18.54
CA VAL A 139 -1.39 -4.63 18.18
C VAL A 139 -2.01 -3.51 19.00
N ASP A 140 -1.18 -2.62 19.52
CA ASP A 140 -1.61 -1.46 20.30
C ASP A 140 -0.95 -0.14 19.85
N ALA A 141 -1.28 0.97 20.53
CA ALA A 141 -0.80 2.30 20.18
C ALA A 141 0.72 2.52 20.35
N HIS A 142 1.42 1.64 21.08
CA HIS A 142 2.87 1.70 21.25
C HIS A 142 3.61 0.97 20.14
N ASP A 143 2.90 0.20 19.32
CA ASP A 143 3.51 -0.54 18.23
C ASP A 143 3.96 0.37 17.08
N VAL A 144 5.09 -0.02 16.49
CA VAL A 144 5.66 0.59 15.29
C VAL A 144 5.70 -0.46 14.19
N LEU A 145 4.95 -0.22 13.11
CA LEU A 145 4.89 -1.09 11.94
C LEU A 145 5.78 -0.53 10.83
N LEU A 146 6.57 -1.38 10.18
CA LEU A 146 7.30 -1.02 8.96
C LEU A 146 6.56 -1.57 7.75
N SER A 147 5.95 -0.67 6.96
CA SER A 147 5.17 -0.98 5.77
C SER A 147 6.07 -0.93 4.53
N PHE A 148 6.13 -2.02 3.77
CA PHE A 148 6.93 -2.13 2.54
C PHE A 148 6.22 -2.91 1.43
N LEU A 149 5.13 -3.58 1.74
CA LEU A 149 4.31 -4.26 0.75
C LEU A 149 3.41 -3.26 0.01
N PRO A 150 2.96 -3.56 -1.21
CA PRO A 150 2.08 -2.66 -1.96
C PRO A 150 0.73 -2.45 -1.26
N LEU A 151 0.36 -1.18 -0.99
CA LEU A 151 -0.95 -0.81 -0.44
C LEU A 151 -2.12 -1.04 -1.41
N SER A 152 -1.85 -1.34 -2.66
CA SER A 152 -2.85 -1.84 -3.62
C SER A 152 -3.29 -3.27 -3.33
N HIS A 153 -2.53 -4.02 -2.52
CA HIS A 153 -2.85 -5.38 -2.12
C HIS A 153 -3.54 -5.41 -0.75
N MET A 154 -4.66 -6.14 -0.63
CA MET A 154 -5.50 -6.13 0.58
C MET A 154 -4.80 -6.59 1.84
N PHE A 155 -3.81 -7.47 1.76
CA PHE A 155 -3.07 -7.93 2.94
C PHE A 155 -2.36 -6.77 3.64
N GLU A 156 -1.54 -6.00 2.90
CA GLU A 156 -0.88 -4.82 3.45
C GLU A 156 -1.88 -3.73 3.82
N ARG A 157 -2.88 -3.51 2.97
CA ARG A 157 -3.91 -2.50 3.19
C ARG A 157 -4.70 -2.76 4.48
N THR A 158 -5.02 -4.02 4.78
CA THR A 158 -5.73 -4.38 6.02
C THR A 158 -4.80 -4.41 7.22
N CYS A 159 -3.71 -5.18 7.16
CA CYS A 159 -2.86 -5.46 8.33
C CYS A 159 -1.82 -4.36 8.58
N GLY A 160 -1.23 -3.77 7.53
CA GLY A 160 -0.22 -2.72 7.66
C GLY A 160 -0.79 -1.31 7.80
N TYR A 161 -2.01 -1.10 7.32
CA TYR A 161 -2.60 0.24 7.24
C TYR A 161 -3.87 0.38 8.10
N TYR A 162 -4.98 -0.26 7.75
CA TYR A 162 -6.24 -0.05 8.50
C TYR A 162 -6.14 -0.51 9.95
N LEU A 163 -5.49 -1.64 10.19
CA LEU A 163 -5.23 -2.13 11.55
C LEU A 163 -4.42 -1.12 12.34
N ALA A 164 -3.34 -0.58 11.79
CA ALA A 164 -2.51 0.41 12.48
C ALA A 164 -3.31 1.69 12.82
N VAL A 165 -4.16 2.18 11.91
CA VAL A 165 -5.05 3.32 12.15
C VAL A 165 -6.04 3.01 13.28
N MET A 166 -6.65 1.84 13.29
CA MET A 166 -7.63 1.45 14.31
C MET A 166 -7.01 1.31 15.71
N CYS A 167 -5.75 0.87 15.79
CA CYS A 167 -5.02 0.73 17.06
C CYS A 167 -4.35 2.03 17.53
N GLY A 168 -4.27 3.06 16.68
CA GLY A 168 -3.44 4.25 16.94
C GLY A 168 -1.94 3.97 16.87
N ALA A 169 -1.53 2.86 16.23
CA ALA A 169 -0.13 2.48 16.07
C ALA A 169 0.59 3.36 15.05
N THR A 170 1.92 3.43 15.15
CA THR A 170 2.75 4.17 14.19
C THR A 170 3.07 3.32 12.98
N THR A 171 2.80 3.82 11.78
CA THR A 171 3.26 3.19 10.53
C THR A 171 4.39 4.00 9.90
N VAL A 172 5.53 3.35 9.69
CA VAL A 172 6.68 3.89 8.95
C VAL A 172 6.73 3.21 7.58
N TYR A 173 6.83 3.98 6.51
CA TYR A 173 6.94 3.45 5.15
C TYR A 173 8.40 3.27 4.78
N ALA A 174 8.76 2.07 4.35
CA ALA A 174 10.10 1.76 3.86
C ALA A 174 10.41 2.57 2.60
N ARG A 175 11.68 2.97 2.45
CA ARG A 175 12.17 3.69 1.26
C ARG A 175 12.08 2.82 0.00
N SER A 176 12.46 1.55 0.12
CA SER A 176 12.37 0.55 -0.94
C SER A 176 12.57 -0.86 -0.38
N VAL A 177 12.19 -1.89 -1.14
CA VAL A 177 12.45 -3.30 -0.79
C VAL A 177 13.97 -3.61 -0.72
N GLN A 178 14.78 -2.90 -1.50
CA GLN A 178 16.24 -3.04 -1.51
C GLN A 178 16.88 -2.49 -0.23
N GLN A 179 16.33 -1.43 0.33
CA GLN A 179 16.80 -0.76 1.54
C GLN A 179 16.13 -1.27 2.82
N LEU A 180 15.27 -2.28 2.70
CA LEU A 180 14.50 -2.82 3.83
C LEU A 180 15.39 -3.23 5.01
N GLY A 181 16.57 -3.79 4.75
CA GLY A 181 17.52 -4.20 5.80
C GLY A 181 18.05 -3.03 6.63
N GLU A 182 18.32 -1.88 5.99
CA GLU A 182 18.75 -0.65 6.67
C GLU A 182 17.57 -0.01 7.42
N ASP A 183 16.39 -0.01 6.79
CA ASP A 183 15.18 0.53 7.38
C ASP A 183 14.76 -0.25 8.64
N LEU A 184 14.88 -1.58 8.64
CA LEU A 184 14.67 -2.41 9.83
C LEU A 184 15.61 -2.05 10.99
N GLN A 185 16.87 -1.72 10.69
CA GLN A 185 17.85 -1.35 11.72
C GLN A 185 17.60 0.06 12.28
N SER A 186 17.19 1.00 11.43
CA SER A 186 16.97 2.39 11.83
C SER A 186 15.62 2.60 12.50
N VAL A 187 14.55 1.98 11.99
CA VAL A 187 13.18 2.09 12.51
C VAL A 187 12.96 1.21 13.74
N ARG A 188 13.57 0.02 13.77
CA ARG A 188 13.38 -1.00 14.81
C ARG A 188 11.89 -1.29 15.06
N PRO A 189 11.13 -1.71 14.04
CA PRO A 189 9.70 -1.93 14.18
C PRO A 189 9.41 -3.02 15.22
N THR A 190 8.31 -2.88 15.95
CA THR A 190 7.83 -3.91 16.90
C THR A 190 7.02 -4.97 16.18
N LYS A 191 6.41 -4.62 15.07
CA LYS A 191 5.61 -5.51 14.20
C LYS A 191 6.03 -5.37 12.75
N LEU A 192 6.09 -6.49 12.05
CA LEU A 192 6.41 -6.54 10.62
C LEU A 192 5.39 -7.41 9.89
N ILE A 193 4.63 -6.80 9.00
CA ILE A 193 3.75 -7.51 8.08
C ILE A 193 4.59 -7.94 6.88
N SER A 194 4.68 -9.22 6.63
CA SER A 194 5.59 -9.75 5.62
C SER A 194 5.01 -10.98 4.90
N VAL A 195 5.66 -11.37 3.83
CA VAL A 195 5.32 -12.55 3.02
C VAL A 195 6.50 -13.53 3.01
N PRO A 196 6.26 -14.85 2.80
CA PRO A 196 7.30 -15.88 2.87
C PRO A 196 8.55 -15.57 2.05
N ARG A 197 8.38 -15.04 0.85
CA ARG A 197 9.47 -14.70 -0.08
C ARG A 197 10.50 -13.71 0.52
N ILE A 198 10.08 -12.82 1.40
CA ILE A 198 10.98 -11.86 2.05
C ILE A 198 11.84 -12.58 3.09
N TYR A 199 11.25 -13.49 3.87
CA TYR A 199 12.00 -14.31 4.82
C TYR A 199 13.02 -15.20 4.12
N GLU A 200 12.63 -15.85 3.02
CA GLU A 200 13.54 -16.66 2.19
C GLU A 200 14.71 -15.84 1.67
N ARG A 201 14.45 -14.61 1.19
CA ARG A 201 15.49 -13.70 0.70
C ARG A 201 16.45 -13.27 1.82
N ILE A 202 15.93 -12.89 3.00
CA ILE A 202 16.74 -12.50 4.16
C ILE A 202 17.58 -13.70 4.62
N TYR A 203 16.98 -14.88 4.74
CA TYR A 203 17.67 -16.10 5.13
C TYR A 203 18.76 -16.49 4.14
N GLY A 204 18.48 -16.42 2.84
CA GLY A 204 19.46 -16.70 1.78
C GLY A 204 20.65 -15.73 1.83
N ALA A 205 20.42 -14.44 2.03
CA ALA A 205 21.48 -13.44 2.18
C ALA A 205 22.32 -13.69 3.43
N LEU A 206 21.68 -14.03 4.56
CA LEU A 206 22.36 -14.40 5.81
C LEU A 206 23.22 -15.64 5.63
N LYS A 207 22.67 -16.69 5.03
CA LYS A 207 23.39 -17.93 4.76
C LYS A 207 24.62 -17.71 3.86
N SER A 208 24.46 -16.93 2.79
CA SER A 208 25.59 -16.59 1.90
C SER A 208 26.72 -15.85 2.63
N ARG A 209 26.39 -14.93 3.56
CA ARG A 209 27.40 -14.26 4.39
C ARG A 209 28.10 -15.22 5.35
N LEU A 210 27.37 -16.15 5.95
CA LEU A 210 27.93 -17.16 6.84
C LEU A 210 28.84 -18.14 6.10
N ASP A 211 28.45 -18.55 4.89
CA ASP A 211 29.24 -19.46 4.05
C ASP A 211 30.56 -18.83 3.58
N ALA A 212 30.59 -17.50 3.40
CA ALA A 212 31.79 -16.73 3.09
C ALA A 212 32.62 -16.34 4.32
N GLY A 213 32.09 -16.56 5.54
CA GLY A 213 32.71 -16.17 6.80
C GLY A 213 33.51 -17.29 7.49
N PRO A 214 34.13 -17.00 8.66
CA PRO A 214 34.89 -17.99 9.44
C PRO A 214 33.99 -19.16 9.89
N ALA A 215 34.56 -20.38 9.90
CA ALA A 215 33.85 -21.61 10.32
C ALA A 215 33.24 -21.50 11.71
N LEU A 216 33.82 -20.73 12.61
CA LEU A 216 33.30 -20.49 13.95
C LEU A 216 31.95 -19.78 13.95
N GLN A 217 31.80 -18.77 13.09
CA GLN A 217 30.52 -18.05 12.95
C GLN A 217 29.40 -18.96 12.46
N LYS A 218 29.72 -19.86 11.53
CA LYS A 218 28.76 -20.86 11.04
C LYS A 218 28.29 -21.81 12.14
N LYS A 219 29.24 -22.33 12.95
CA LYS A 219 28.90 -23.21 14.08
C LYS A 219 28.05 -22.50 15.14
N ILE A 220 28.36 -21.24 15.46
CA ILE A 220 27.57 -20.46 16.43
C ILE A 220 26.14 -20.24 15.87
N PHE A 221 26.01 -19.92 14.60
CA PHE A 221 24.70 -19.74 13.97
C PHE A 221 23.89 -21.04 13.96
N GLU A 222 24.48 -22.18 13.56
CA GLU A 222 23.84 -23.50 13.60
C GLU A 222 23.37 -23.86 15.03
N TYR A 223 24.21 -23.61 16.02
CA TYR A 223 23.83 -23.81 17.42
C TYR A 223 22.64 -22.91 17.82
N ALA A 224 22.67 -21.62 17.49
CA ALA A 224 21.58 -20.70 17.80
C ALA A 224 20.26 -21.11 17.11
N VAL A 225 20.31 -21.58 15.87
CA VAL A 225 19.14 -22.09 15.16
C VAL A 225 18.57 -23.31 15.86
N ASN A 226 19.42 -24.27 16.25
CA ASN A 226 18.98 -25.48 16.96
C ASN A 226 18.35 -25.17 18.32
N VAL A 227 18.92 -24.23 19.07
CA VAL A 227 18.33 -23.77 20.35
C VAL A 227 16.99 -23.06 20.13
N GLY A 228 16.91 -22.22 19.10
CA GLY A 228 15.67 -21.53 18.73
C GLY A 228 14.58 -22.51 18.33
N TRP A 229 14.92 -23.52 17.53
CA TRP A 229 13.99 -24.55 17.09
C TRP A 229 13.46 -25.38 18.26
N ALA A 230 14.36 -25.85 19.15
CA ALA A 230 13.96 -26.59 20.34
C ALA A 230 13.00 -25.82 21.25
N ARG A 231 13.15 -24.49 21.35
CA ARG A 231 12.21 -23.63 22.09
C ARG A 231 10.87 -23.42 21.40
N PHE A 232 10.85 -23.53 20.08
CA PHE A 232 9.62 -23.38 19.29
C PHE A 232 8.75 -24.65 19.35
N GLU A 233 9.38 -25.83 19.48
CA GLU A 233 8.68 -27.13 19.56
C GLU A 233 8.08 -27.42 20.96
N HIS A 234 8.47 -26.68 21.99
CA HIS A 234 7.97 -26.74 23.35
C HIS A 234 7.11 -25.53 23.72
#